data_5efe41081c142ef54c01a5ce03ffcda3
#
_entry.id   5efe41081c142ef54c01a5ce03ffcda3
#
_cell.length_a   1.000
_cell.length_b   1.000
_cell.length_c   1.000
_cell.angle_alpha   90.00
_cell.angle_beta   90.00
_cell.angle_gamma   90.00
#
_symmetry.space_group_name_H-M   'P 1'
#
loop_
_entity.id
_entity.type
_entity.pdbx_description
1 polymer ?
#
loop_
_entity_poly.entity_id
_entity_poly.type
_entity_poly.pdbx_seq_one_letter_code
_entity_poly.pdbx_strand_id
1 'polypeptide(L)'
;MNTPDPTPSSKQTTVVYHSGYGHTHRVAQAVADGSGGTLLAVDERGNLPAEGWAQLAASRAIVFGSPTYMGNVSWQFKKFVDATSAVWAQQGWKNKLAAAFTNSAGINGDKLSTLYTLFTLSQQHGMLWVGTGMMPSNTKAATRDDLNYLASFSGLATATPADA
;
A
#
# COMPACT_ATOMS: atom_id res chain seq x y z
N MET A 1 29.80 -31.56 6.36
CA MET A 1 29.47 -30.35 7.15
C MET A 1 28.28 -29.70 6.48
N ASN A 2 27.06 -29.89 7.05
CA ASN A 2 25.88 -29.22 6.56
C ASN A 2 25.93 -27.77 7.06
N THR A 3 26.13 -26.82 6.16
CA THR A 3 25.83 -25.41 6.44
C THR A 3 24.30 -25.30 6.62
N PRO A 4 23.83 -24.77 7.76
CA PRO A 4 22.38 -24.52 7.91
C PRO A 4 21.96 -23.52 6.84
N ASP A 5 20.90 -23.90 6.12
CA ASP A 5 20.20 -23.02 5.17
C ASP A 5 19.79 -21.73 5.93
N PRO A 6 20.11 -20.54 5.43
CA PRO A 6 19.74 -19.32 6.13
C PRO A 6 18.22 -19.26 6.22
N THR A 7 17.71 -19.38 7.44
CA THR A 7 16.28 -19.19 7.74
C THR A 7 15.84 -17.88 7.09
N PRO A 8 14.82 -17.85 6.23
CA PRO A 8 14.37 -16.61 5.62
C PRO A 8 14.01 -15.64 6.73
N SER A 9 14.66 -14.49 6.76
CA SER A 9 14.34 -13.41 7.70
C SER A 9 12.86 -13.07 7.54
N SER A 10 12.08 -13.26 8.60
CA SER A 10 10.61 -13.26 8.61
C SER A 10 9.95 -11.89 8.36
N LYS A 11 10.68 -10.86 7.95
CA LYS A 11 10.13 -9.51 7.71
C LYS A 11 10.64 -8.94 6.40
N GLN A 12 10.06 -9.44 5.30
CA GLN A 12 10.43 -8.99 3.97
C GLN A 12 9.41 -8.02 3.35
N THR A 13 8.31 -7.74 4.02
CA THR A 13 7.26 -6.82 3.56
C THR A 13 7.22 -5.56 4.42
N THR A 14 7.24 -4.39 3.79
CA THR A 14 6.96 -3.11 4.46
C THR A 14 5.69 -2.52 3.90
N VAL A 15 4.77 -2.15 4.79
CA VAL A 15 3.53 -1.42 4.48
C VAL A 15 3.78 0.06 4.77
N VAL A 16 4.11 0.82 3.72
CA VAL A 16 4.31 2.28 3.84
C VAL A 16 2.98 2.98 3.56
N TYR A 17 2.54 3.83 4.49
CA TYR A 17 1.21 4.43 4.38
C TYR A 17 1.13 5.81 5.03
N HIS A 18 0.14 6.60 4.59
CA HIS A 18 -0.35 7.79 5.28
C HIS A 18 -1.80 7.59 5.72
N SER A 19 -2.17 8.16 6.86
CA SER A 19 -3.55 8.16 7.35
C SER A 19 -3.86 9.49 8.03
N GLY A 20 -4.82 10.26 7.45
CA GLY A 20 -5.23 11.55 8.02
C GLY A 20 -6.21 11.42 9.19
N TYR A 21 -7.11 10.42 9.14
CA TYR A 21 -8.21 10.24 10.11
C TYR A 21 -8.21 8.85 10.78
N GLY A 22 -7.16 8.06 10.64
CA GLY A 22 -7.05 6.74 11.26
C GLY A 22 -7.59 5.58 10.41
N HIS A 23 -8.52 5.78 9.48
CA HIS A 23 -9.14 4.71 8.71
C HIS A 23 -8.14 3.96 7.83
N THR A 24 -7.27 4.67 7.11
CA THR A 24 -6.21 4.05 6.30
C THR A 24 -5.19 3.30 7.17
N HIS A 25 -4.95 3.76 8.40
CA HIS A 25 -4.11 3.03 9.37
C HIS A 25 -4.70 1.66 9.71
N ARG A 26 -6.02 1.57 9.94
CA ARG A 26 -6.69 0.28 10.21
C ARG A 26 -6.51 -0.71 9.06
N VAL A 27 -6.61 -0.22 7.82
CA VAL A 27 -6.36 -1.05 6.63
C VAL A 27 -4.88 -1.47 6.56
N ALA A 28 -3.96 -0.53 6.82
CA ALA A 28 -2.53 -0.81 6.84
C ALA A 28 -2.18 -1.89 7.87
N GLN A 29 -2.79 -1.85 9.06
CA GLN A 29 -2.61 -2.85 10.11
C GLN A 29 -3.06 -4.23 9.61
N ALA A 30 -4.28 -4.34 9.05
CA ALA A 30 -4.80 -5.60 8.53
C ALA A 30 -3.91 -6.18 7.40
N VAL A 31 -3.38 -5.31 6.53
CA VAL A 31 -2.44 -5.73 5.48
C VAL A 31 -1.11 -6.20 6.07
N ALA A 32 -0.59 -5.50 7.08
CA ALA A 32 0.64 -5.91 7.76
C ALA A 32 0.47 -7.26 8.48
N ASP A 33 -0.64 -7.44 9.20
CA ASP A 33 -0.96 -8.69 9.90
C ASP A 33 -1.06 -9.87 8.91
N GLY A 34 -1.78 -9.67 7.80
CA GLY A 34 -1.98 -10.72 6.78
C GLY A 34 -0.70 -11.05 5.99
N SER A 35 0.20 -10.11 5.82
CA SER A 35 1.46 -10.30 5.06
C SER A 35 2.67 -10.64 5.94
N GLY A 36 2.53 -10.64 7.26
CA GLY A 36 3.65 -10.72 8.19
C GLY A 36 4.60 -9.51 8.07
N GLY A 37 4.11 -8.40 7.54
CA GLY A 37 4.89 -7.19 7.27
C GLY A 37 5.02 -6.26 8.46
N THR A 38 5.82 -5.20 8.27
CA THR A 38 5.97 -4.11 9.24
C THR A 38 5.36 -2.83 8.72
N LEU A 39 4.74 -2.07 9.61
CA LEU A 39 4.19 -0.75 9.31
C LEU A 39 5.29 0.31 9.23
N LEU A 40 5.13 1.23 8.29
CA LEU A 40 5.96 2.41 8.13
C LEU A 40 5.06 3.61 7.82
N ALA A 41 4.79 4.42 8.81
CA ALA A 41 3.93 5.57 8.64
C ALA A 41 4.67 6.76 8.03
N VAL A 42 4.05 7.37 7.03
CA VAL A 42 4.37 8.74 6.58
C VAL A 42 3.67 9.71 7.54
N ASP A 43 4.41 10.63 8.13
CA ASP A 43 3.88 11.56 9.11
C ASP A 43 2.96 12.64 8.48
N GLU A 44 2.35 13.46 9.32
CA GLU A 44 1.47 14.57 8.89
C GLU A 44 2.17 15.63 8.04
N ARG A 45 3.51 15.65 8.02
CA ARG A 45 4.36 16.54 7.20
C ARG A 45 4.87 15.84 5.93
N GLY A 46 4.50 14.58 5.70
CA GLY A 46 4.91 13.79 4.54
C GLY A 46 6.33 13.24 4.63
N ASN A 47 6.88 13.05 5.83
CA ASN A 47 8.21 12.49 6.03
C ASN A 47 8.12 11.05 6.55
N LEU A 48 9.16 10.27 6.27
CA LEU A 48 9.41 8.99 6.94
C LEU A 48 10.21 9.20 8.23
N PRO A 49 10.10 8.28 9.19
CA PRO A 49 11.06 8.21 10.30
C PRO A 49 12.49 7.96 9.76
N ALA A 50 13.48 8.27 10.56
CA ALA A 50 14.90 8.25 10.13
C ALA A 50 15.34 6.91 9.53
N GLU A 51 14.87 5.80 10.10
CA GLU A 51 15.14 4.43 9.64
C GLU A 51 14.29 3.96 8.44
N GLY A 52 13.27 4.73 8.06
CA GLY A 52 12.26 4.31 7.07
C GLY A 52 12.84 4.00 5.70
N TRP A 53 13.80 4.77 5.23
CA TRP A 53 14.47 4.52 3.96
C TRP A 53 15.29 3.23 3.96
N ALA A 54 15.99 2.95 5.06
CA ALA A 54 16.74 1.69 5.22
C ALA A 54 15.80 0.50 5.29
N GLN A 55 14.64 0.62 5.96
CA GLN A 55 13.61 -0.41 6.01
C GLN A 55 13.06 -0.71 4.61
N LEU A 56 12.72 0.31 3.81
CA LEU A 56 12.25 0.14 2.42
C LEU A 56 13.34 -0.49 1.54
N ALA A 57 14.60 -0.09 1.72
CA ALA A 57 15.72 -0.67 0.97
C ALA A 57 15.89 -2.17 1.27
N ALA A 58 15.74 -2.59 2.52
CA ALA A 58 15.86 -3.98 2.95
C ALA A 58 14.66 -4.87 2.58
N SER A 59 13.51 -4.28 2.22
CA SER A 59 12.28 -5.02 1.92
C SER A 59 12.35 -5.73 0.57
N ARG A 60 11.74 -6.92 0.47
CA ARG A 60 11.45 -7.60 -0.82
C ARG A 60 10.12 -7.14 -1.43
N ALA A 61 9.17 -6.78 -0.60
CA ALA A 61 7.88 -6.30 -0.99
C ALA A 61 7.58 -4.97 -0.30
N ILE A 62 7.00 -4.03 -1.04
CA ILE A 62 6.52 -2.76 -0.52
C ILE A 62 5.04 -2.64 -0.86
N VAL A 63 4.20 -2.48 0.16
CA VAL A 63 2.78 -2.21 -0.02
C VAL A 63 2.53 -0.73 0.26
N PHE A 64 2.03 -0.02 -0.75
CA PHE A 64 1.76 1.40 -0.68
C PHE A 64 0.33 1.66 -0.23
N GLY A 65 0.13 2.49 0.80
CA GLY A 65 -1.18 2.81 1.34
C GLY A 65 -1.43 4.31 1.45
N SER A 66 -2.49 4.80 0.84
CA SER A 66 -2.91 6.20 0.96
C SER A 66 -4.43 6.30 0.99
N PRO A 67 -5.01 7.26 1.74
CA PRO A 67 -6.40 7.61 1.50
C PRO A 67 -6.56 8.20 0.10
N THR A 68 -7.75 8.08 -0.49
CA THR A 68 -8.10 8.83 -1.69
C THR A 68 -8.68 10.18 -1.28
N TYR A 69 -7.94 11.25 -1.53
CA TYR A 69 -8.37 12.63 -1.34
C TYR A 69 -8.40 13.35 -2.69
N MET A 70 -9.54 13.93 -3.04
CA MET A 70 -9.76 14.61 -4.33
C MET A 70 -9.27 13.76 -5.53
N GLY A 71 -9.60 12.45 -5.51
CA GLY A 71 -9.30 11.52 -6.59
C GLY A 71 -7.84 11.06 -6.68
N ASN A 72 -7.00 11.31 -5.66
CA ASN A 72 -5.60 10.91 -5.70
C ASN A 72 -5.06 10.57 -4.30
N VAL A 73 -3.78 10.21 -4.22
CA VAL A 73 -3.09 10.04 -2.94
C VAL A 73 -3.10 11.35 -2.15
N SER A 74 -3.04 11.27 -0.82
CA SER A 74 -2.89 12.46 0.02
C SER A 74 -1.61 13.22 -0.33
N TRP A 75 -1.58 14.53 -0.09
CA TRP A 75 -0.39 15.33 -0.38
C TRP A 75 0.84 14.88 0.44
N GLN A 76 0.61 14.39 1.67
CA GLN A 76 1.68 13.84 2.50
C GLN A 76 2.31 12.62 1.84
N PHE A 77 1.46 11.71 1.34
CA PHE A 77 1.95 10.54 0.62
C PHE A 77 2.62 10.93 -0.70
N LYS A 78 2.08 11.95 -1.39
CA LYS A 78 2.71 12.46 -2.63
C LYS A 78 4.08 13.06 -2.37
N LYS A 79 4.29 13.76 -1.26
CA LYS A 79 5.63 14.25 -0.88
C LYS A 79 6.61 13.10 -0.66
N PHE A 80 6.18 12.03 0.02
CA PHE A 80 6.98 10.80 0.12
C PHE A 80 7.29 10.22 -1.26
N VAL A 81 6.29 10.12 -2.16
CA VAL A 81 6.48 9.63 -3.54
C VAL A 81 7.54 10.46 -4.27
N ASP A 82 7.51 11.78 -4.19
CA ASP A 82 8.49 12.64 -4.85
C ASP A 82 9.90 12.48 -4.26
N ALA A 83 9.99 12.22 -2.96
CA ALA A 83 11.27 11.95 -2.30
C ALA A 83 11.90 10.60 -2.72
N THR A 84 11.14 9.68 -3.33
CA THR A 84 11.69 8.41 -3.85
C THR A 84 12.59 8.61 -5.07
N SER A 85 12.67 9.81 -5.66
CA SER A 85 13.47 10.11 -6.85
C SER A 85 14.94 9.71 -6.71
N ALA A 86 15.53 9.88 -5.52
CA ALA A 86 16.90 9.45 -5.26
C ALA A 86 17.08 7.92 -5.33
N VAL A 87 16.10 7.17 -4.84
CA VAL A 87 16.06 5.70 -4.92
C VAL A 87 15.83 5.25 -6.37
N TRP A 88 14.96 5.97 -7.09
CA TRP A 88 14.68 5.72 -8.50
C TRP A 88 15.95 5.86 -9.37
N ALA A 89 16.72 6.93 -9.18
CA ALA A 89 17.95 7.17 -9.93
C ALA A 89 18.98 6.04 -9.75
N GLN A 90 18.97 5.35 -8.62
CA GLN A 90 19.85 4.23 -8.29
C GLN A 90 19.22 2.87 -8.62
N GLN A 91 17.99 2.81 -9.16
CA GLN A 91 17.22 1.59 -9.39
C GLN A 91 17.08 0.73 -8.11
N GLY A 92 17.01 1.37 -6.93
CA GLY A 92 17.09 0.70 -5.62
C GLY A 92 15.89 -0.20 -5.29
N TRP A 93 14.74 -0.04 -5.97
CA TRP A 93 13.56 -0.90 -5.80
C TRP A 93 13.28 -1.82 -6.99
N LYS A 94 14.15 -1.84 -7.98
CA LYS A 94 13.99 -2.71 -9.15
C LYS A 94 13.80 -4.17 -8.74
N ASN A 95 12.82 -4.83 -9.37
CA ASN A 95 12.45 -6.23 -9.13
C ASN A 95 11.86 -6.54 -7.73
N LYS A 96 11.63 -5.54 -6.86
CA LYS A 96 10.83 -5.74 -5.65
C LYS A 96 9.35 -5.93 -6.02
N LEU A 97 8.61 -6.65 -5.19
CA LEU A 97 7.15 -6.73 -5.31
C LEU A 97 6.52 -5.42 -4.85
N ALA A 98 5.48 -4.98 -5.55
CA ALA A 98 4.67 -3.82 -5.20
C ALA A 98 3.19 -4.20 -5.16
N ALA A 99 2.47 -3.74 -4.16
CA ALA A 99 1.02 -3.77 -4.09
C ALA A 99 0.53 -2.45 -3.50
N ALA A 100 -0.77 -2.20 -3.57
CA ALA A 100 -1.31 -1.00 -2.95
C ALA A 100 -2.72 -1.19 -2.40
N PHE A 101 -3.07 -0.28 -1.48
CA PHE A 101 -4.42 -0.12 -1.00
C PHE A 101 -4.78 1.36 -0.84
N THR A 102 -6.09 1.60 -0.88
CA THR A 102 -6.64 2.93 -0.63
C THR A 102 -7.97 2.84 0.12
N ASN A 103 -8.30 3.90 0.84
CA ASN A 103 -9.55 4.07 1.55
C ASN A 103 -10.17 5.44 1.26
N SER A 104 -11.49 5.50 1.19
CA SER A 104 -12.27 6.75 1.24
C SER A 104 -13.68 6.47 1.73
N ALA A 105 -14.44 7.52 2.06
CA ALA A 105 -15.82 7.38 2.55
C ALA A 105 -16.80 6.91 1.45
N GLY A 106 -16.64 7.40 0.23
CA GLY A 106 -17.51 7.02 -0.90
C GLY A 106 -17.23 5.58 -1.38
N ILE A 107 -18.28 4.90 -1.84
CA ILE A 107 -18.15 3.53 -2.36
C ILE A 107 -17.20 3.49 -3.56
N ASN A 108 -17.44 4.29 -4.58
CA ASN A 108 -16.54 4.45 -5.71
C ASN A 108 -15.38 5.39 -5.34
N GLY A 109 -15.69 6.67 -5.09
CA GLY A 109 -14.77 7.71 -4.63
C GLY A 109 -13.52 7.91 -5.49
N ASP A 110 -13.58 7.51 -6.77
CA ASP A 110 -12.44 7.55 -7.70
C ASP A 110 -11.16 6.85 -7.17
N LYS A 111 -11.35 5.82 -6.35
CA LYS A 111 -10.24 5.07 -5.74
C LYS A 111 -9.30 4.45 -6.76
N LEU A 112 -9.80 4.08 -7.94
CA LEU A 112 -8.98 3.54 -9.01
C LEU A 112 -7.90 4.53 -9.44
N SER A 113 -8.19 5.82 -9.44
CA SER A 113 -7.24 6.89 -9.77
C SER A 113 -6.03 6.89 -8.81
N THR A 114 -6.29 6.73 -7.50
CA THR A 114 -5.25 6.58 -6.48
C THR A 114 -4.42 5.31 -6.71
N LEU A 115 -5.07 4.17 -6.95
CA LEU A 115 -4.37 2.91 -7.22
C LEU A 115 -3.53 3.00 -8.50
N TYR A 116 -4.00 3.69 -9.53
CA TYR A 116 -3.24 3.93 -10.76
C TYR A 116 -2.01 4.81 -10.54
N THR A 117 -2.10 5.81 -9.68
CA THR A 117 -0.94 6.62 -9.26
C THR A 117 0.12 5.74 -8.60
N LEU A 118 -0.28 4.84 -7.71
CA LEU A 118 0.62 3.93 -7.01
C LEU A 118 1.19 2.84 -7.93
N PHE A 119 0.37 2.33 -8.86
CA PHE A 119 0.84 1.45 -9.93
C PHE A 119 1.91 2.13 -10.77
N THR A 120 1.67 3.36 -11.23
CA THR A 120 2.63 4.13 -12.04
C THR A 120 3.93 4.35 -11.27
N LEU A 121 3.86 4.69 -9.97
CA LEU A 121 5.04 4.78 -9.11
C LEU A 121 5.85 3.48 -9.13
N SER A 122 5.18 2.34 -8.94
CA SER A 122 5.86 1.05 -8.95
C SER A 122 6.56 0.77 -10.29
N GLN A 123 5.95 1.14 -11.41
CA GLN A 123 6.52 0.96 -12.75
C GLN A 123 7.71 1.89 -12.99
N GLN A 124 7.67 3.13 -12.50
CA GLN A 124 8.81 4.04 -12.51
C GLN A 124 10.03 3.41 -11.80
N HIS A 125 9.80 2.72 -10.70
CA HIS A 125 10.84 2.02 -9.94
C HIS A 125 11.22 0.64 -10.50
N GLY A 126 10.59 0.17 -11.59
CA GLY A 126 10.85 -1.16 -12.17
C GLY A 126 10.42 -2.31 -11.23
N MET A 127 9.40 -2.10 -10.42
CA MET A 127 8.86 -3.11 -9.51
C MET A 127 7.85 -4.02 -10.21
N LEU A 128 7.57 -5.17 -9.60
CA LEU A 128 6.57 -6.15 -10.05
C LEU A 128 5.26 -5.92 -9.30
N TRP A 129 4.21 -5.51 -10.02
CA TRP A 129 2.91 -5.22 -9.42
C TRP A 129 2.12 -6.47 -9.11
N VAL A 130 1.49 -6.50 -7.93
CA VAL A 130 0.62 -7.57 -7.46
C VAL A 130 -0.76 -6.98 -7.18
N GLY A 131 -1.77 -7.48 -7.89
CA GLY A 131 -3.17 -7.13 -7.65
C GLY A 131 -3.77 -7.94 -6.51
N THR A 132 -5.08 -7.76 -6.25
CA THR A 132 -5.75 -8.41 -5.12
C THR A 132 -5.97 -9.91 -5.33
N GLY A 133 -6.15 -10.39 -6.55
CA GLY A 133 -6.49 -11.78 -6.85
C GLY A 133 -7.82 -12.26 -6.27
N MET A 134 -8.67 -11.36 -5.77
CA MET A 134 -9.94 -11.68 -5.12
C MET A 134 -11.12 -11.51 -6.07
N MET A 135 -12.03 -12.49 -6.08
CA MET A 135 -13.31 -12.36 -6.78
C MET A 135 -14.22 -11.36 -6.05
N PRO A 136 -15.05 -10.61 -6.77
CA PRO A 136 -15.95 -9.65 -6.15
C PRO A 136 -17.18 -10.33 -5.57
N SER A 137 -17.70 -9.82 -4.46
CA SER A 137 -19.03 -10.16 -3.95
C SER A 137 -20.09 -9.40 -4.72
N ASN A 138 -20.73 -10.04 -5.72
CA ASN A 138 -21.62 -9.39 -6.67
C ASN A 138 -23.00 -10.03 -6.79
N THR A 139 -23.43 -10.79 -5.81
CA THR A 139 -24.79 -11.35 -5.77
C THR A 139 -25.80 -10.34 -5.23
N LYS A 140 -27.11 -10.57 -5.44
CA LYS A 140 -28.17 -9.74 -4.88
C LYS A 140 -28.16 -9.69 -3.33
N ALA A 141 -27.62 -10.71 -2.69
CA ALA A 141 -27.51 -10.81 -1.23
C ALA A 141 -26.20 -10.17 -0.70
N ALA A 142 -25.28 -9.77 -1.59
CA ALA A 142 -24.02 -9.18 -1.17
C ALA A 142 -24.22 -7.84 -0.46
N THR A 143 -23.44 -7.63 0.60
CA THR A 143 -23.45 -6.43 1.41
C THR A 143 -22.10 -5.73 1.34
N ARG A 144 -22.04 -4.49 1.81
CA ARG A 144 -20.79 -3.72 1.85
C ARG A 144 -19.69 -4.32 2.73
N ASP A 145 -20.04 -5.24 3.62
CA ASP A 145 -19.12 -5.91 4.54
C ASP A 145 -18.52 -7.18 3.93
N ASP A 146 -18.99 -7.59 2.73
CA ASP A 146 -18.47 -8.76 2.05
C ASP A 146 -17.12 -8.50 1.38
N LEU A 147 -16.34 -9.56 1.27
CA LEU A 147 -15.00 -9.50 0.69
C LEU A 147 -15.04 -8.97 -0.74
N ASN A 148 -14.20 -7.99 -1.01
CA ASN A 148 -14.09 -7.32 -2.32
C ASN A 148 -15.43 -6.82 -2.89
N TYR A 149 -16.33 -6.35 -2.03
CA TYR A 149 -17.60 -5.75 -2.45
C TYR A 149 -17.43 -4.57 -3.44
N LEU A 150 -16.30 -3.85 -3.34
CA LEU A 150 -15.97 -2.75 -4.25
C LEU A 150 -15.46 -3.23 -5.62
N ALA A 151 -15.29 -4.53 -5.83
CA ALA A 151 -14.82 -5.14 -7.06
C ALA A 151 -13.49 -4.52 -7.56
N SER A 152 -12.53 -4.32 -6.66
CA SER A 152 -11.21 -3.75 -6.97
C SER A 152 -10.21 -4.87 -7.23
N PHE A 153 -9.56 -4.84 -8.40
CA PHE A 153 -8.57 -5.85 -8.82
C PHE A 153 -7.16 -5.30 -8.86
N SER A 154 -7.00 -4.02 -9.21
CA SER A 154 -5.68 -3.38 -9.34
C SER A 154 -4.98 -3.13 -8.01
N GLY A 155 -5.70 -3.25 -6.90
CA GLY A 155 -5.23 -3.08 -5.53
C GLY A 155 -6.42 -3.12 -4.58
N LEU A 156 -6.16 -3.17 -3.29
CA LEU A 156 -7.22 -3.22 -2.29
C LEU A 156 -7.89 -1.84 -2.15
N ALA A 157 -9.20 -1.81 -2.32
CA ALA A 157 -10.02 -0.63 -2.05
C ALA A 157 -10.97 -0.90 -0.88
N THR A 158 -11.07 0.04 0.05
CA THR A 158 -12.01 0.00 1.17
C THR A 158 -12.86 1.26 1.23
N ALA A 159 -14.03 1.15 1.84
CA ALA A 159 -14.92 2.28 2.10
C ALA A 159 -15.25 2.32 3.58
N THR A 160 -14.97 3.46 4.24
CA THR A 160 -15.27 3.68 5.65
C THR A 160 -16.17 4.91 5.76
N PRO A 161 -17.35 4.82 6.38
CA PRO A 161 -18.18 6.00 6.63
C PRO A 161 -17.38 7.11 7.30
N ALA A 162 -17.72 8.37 6.99
CA ALA A 162 -16.96 9.51 7.50
C ALA A 162 -17.11 9.72 9.03
N ASP A 163 -18.14 9.12 9.59
CA ASP A 163 -18.51 9.16 11.01
C ASP A 163 -18.15 7.87 11.79
N ALA A 164 -17.34 6.99 11.17
CA ALA A 164 -16.93 5.70 11.77
C ALA A 164 -15.68 5.81 12.64
#